data_81aff3cb58abc84a612a8d0bb5910042
#
_entry.id   81aff3cb58abc84a612a8d0bb5910042
#
_cell.length_a   1.000
_cell.length_b   1.000
_cell.length_c   1.000
_cell.angle_alpha   90.00
_cell.angle_beta   90.00
_cell.angle_gamma   90.00
#
_symmetry.space_group_name_H-M   'P 1'
#
loop_
_entity.id
_entity.type
_entity.pdbx_description
1 polymer ?
#
loop_
_entity_poly.entity_id
_entity_poly.type
_entity_poly.pdbx_seq_one_letter_code
_entity_poly.pdbx_strand_id
1 'polypeptide(L)'
;MVPVENTEGPSLLNLKGRAAETDGSDRASGRHPPWARGCGLFTLLSAVTAAVSGLLMGYELGLISGALLQIRTLLALTCHEQEMVVSSLLIGALLASLTGGVLIDRFGRRAAIILSSCLLGLGSLVLILSLSYPVLLVGRIAIGVSISLSSIATCVYIAEIAPQHRRGLLVSLNELMVVIGILFAYVSNYAFASVSQGWKYMFGLVIPLGFLQAIAMYFLPPSPRFLVMRGHEEAASHVLRRLRAISDTTEELTVIKSSLKDEYQYSFWDLFRSKDNMRTRIMIGLTLVFFVQITGQPNILFYASTVLKSVGFQSNEAASLASTGVGVVKVIGTIPPTLFVDHVGSKTFLCVGSSVMAASLVTMGIVNLHIHMNVTSICRSHSPVNQSVEESVFYGPGNLSASNDIVREPFKEIMSPSRSSPMPTRNDMDKRREMTSASLPNAGLSQTERQLVTDPEDVPAFLKWLSLASLLVYVAAFSIGLGPMPWLLLSEIFPGGIRGRAIALTSIMNWGINLLISLTFLTVTDHIGLPWVCFFYTIMSLASLAFVVVFIPQTKGCSLEQISTELAKANYVKNNICFMSHHQEELVPKQLQERKPQEQLSECKRLCERGQAGQLSPET
;
A
#
# COMPACT_ATOMS: atom_id res chain seq x y z
N MET A 1 29.28 25.56 -58.39
CA MET A 1 28.40 25.27 -59.53
C MET A 1 28.42 23.79 -59.79
N VAL A 2 27.45 23.05 -59.27
CA VAL A 2 27.02 21.73 -59.72
C VAL A 2 25.58 21.56 -59.21
N PRO A 3 24.61 21.08 -59.98
CA PRO A 3 23.17 21.30 -59.74
C PRO A 3 22.58 20.32 -58.76
N VAL A 4 21.55 20.81 -58.05
CA VAL A 4 20.68 20.07 -57.16
C VAL A 4 19.66 19.30 -57.98
N GLU A 5 19.60 18.02 -57.84
CA GLU A 5 18.62 17.13 -58.43
C GLU A 5 17.50 16.85 -57.41
N ASN A 6 16.31 17.34 -57.72
CA ASN A 6 15.08 17.07 -57.00
C ASN A 6 14.61 15.63 -57.27
N THR A 7 14.51 14.77 -56.26
CA THR A 7 13.75 13.54 -56.33
C THR A 7 12.53 13.65 -55.42
N GLU A 8 11.36 13.80 -56.05
CA GLU A 8 10.02 13.75 -55.46
C GLU A 8 9.78 12.34 -54.83
N GLY A 9 9.36 12.33 -53.58
CA GLY A 9 8.89 11.13 -52.88
C GLY A 9 7.44 10.75 -53.28
N PRO A 10 7.10 9.45 -53.32
CA PRO A 10 5.79 9.01 -53.78
C PRO A 10 4.72 9.28 -52.74
N SER A 11 3.58 9.77 -53.25
CA SER A 11 2.35 10.14 -52.57
C SER A 11 1.68 8.97 -51.78
N LEU A 12 1.20 9.30 -50.58
CA LEU A 12 0.43 8.49 -49.62
C LEU A 12 -1.03 8.14 -50.07
N LEU A 13 -1.22 7.63 -51.28
CA LEU A 13 -2.58 7.42 -51.79
C LEU A 13 -2.85 6.02 -52.36
N ASN A 14 -2.14 4.96 -51.93
CA ASN A 14 -2.44 3.60 -52.43
C ASN A 14 -2.17 2.49 -51.36
N LEU A 15 -2.82 2.59 -50.19
CA LEU A 15 -2.88 1.49 -49.21
C LEU A 15 -4.31 1.18 -48.72
N LYS A 16 -5.30 1.38 -49.59
CA LYS A 16 -6.70 0.96 -49.35
C LYS A 16 -7.21 -0.04 -50.41
N GLY A 17 -6.54 -1.15 -50.57
CA GLY A 17 -6.99 -2.13 -51.54
C GLY A 17 -6.19 -3.40 -51.56
N ARG A 18 -6.10 -4.12 -50.45
CA ARG A 18 -5.76 -5.55 -50.44
C ARG A 18 -6.05 -6.16 -49.06
N ALA A 19 -7.34 -6.32 -48.76
CA ALA A 19 -7.81 -7.14 -47.64
C ALA A 19 -9.09 -7.88 -48.12
N ALA A 20 -8.91 -8.79 -49.03
CA ALA A 20 -9.88 -9.85 -49.32
C ALA A 20 -9.12 -10.98 -50.07
N GLU A 21 -9.39 -12.20 -49.68
CA GLU A 21 -8.97 -13.46 -50.27
C GLU A 21 -7.60 -14.04 -49.78
N THR A 22 -7.68 -14.75 -48.67
CA THR A 22 -7.21 -16.17 -48.56
C THR A 22 -8.05 -16.83 -47.46
N ASP A 23 -9.20 -17.35 -47.86
CA ASP A 23 -9.96 -18.35 -47.10
C ASP A 23 -9.39 -19.75 -47.44
N GLY A 24 -9.30 -20.61 -46.42
CA GLY A 24 -9.20 -22.05 -46.64
C GLY A 24 -7.91 -22.75 -46.27
N SER A 25 -7.97 -23.43 -45.17
CA SER A 25 -7.13 -24.55 -44.69
C SER A 25 -6.27 -24.21 -43.45
N ASP A 26 -6.89 -24.41 -42.27
CA ASP A 26 -6.24 -25.05 -41.12
C ASP A 26 -7.28 -25.27 -39.98
N ARG A 27 -8.20 -26.21 -40.24
CA ARG A 27 -9.01 -26.81 -39.17
C ARG A 27 -8.35 -28.10 -38.70
N ALA A 28 -7.29 -28.00 -37.89
CA ALA A 28 -6.89 -29.05 -36.95
C ALA A 28 -5.73 -28.57 -36.07
N SER A 29 -5.96 -27.82 -35.04
CA SER A 29 -5.07 -27.83 -33.88
C SER A 29 -5.83 -27.39 -32.60
N GLY A 30 -5.58 -28.13 -31.54
CA GLY A 30 -6.26 -28.15 -30.28
C GLY A 30 -6.72 -26.79 -29.75
N ARG A 31 -7.91 -26.77 -29.22
CA ARG A 31 -8.51 -25.63 -28.50
C ARG A 31 -7.63 -25.26 -27.31
N HIS A 32 -6.63 -24.40 -27.53
CA HIS A 32 -5.96 -23.73 -26.42
C HIS A 32 -6.98 -22.79 -25.73
N PRO A 33 -7.06 -22.79 -24.41
CA PRO A 33 -7.95 -21.92 -23.69
C PRO A 33 -7.69 -20.45 -24.05
N PRO A 34 -8.72 -19.57 -24.06
CA PRO A 34 -8.62 -18.19 -24.56
C PRO A 34 -7.54 -17.35 -23.87
N TRP A 35 -7.12 -17.72 -22.66
CA TRP A 35 -6.03 -17.06 -21.92
C TRP A 35 -4.62 -17.41 -22.43
N ALA A 36 -4.44 -18.48 -23.20
CA ALA A 36 -3.15 -18.92 -23.74
C ALA A 36 -2.76 -18.24 -25.07
N ARG A 37 -3.70 -17.53 -25.73
CA ARG A 37 -3.40 -16.83 -26.98
C ARG A 37 -2.66 -15.52 -26.68
N GLY A 38 -1.36 -15.47 -26.91
CA GLY A 38 -0.55 -14.24 -26.97
C GLY A 38 0.25 -13.84 -25.76
N CYS A 39 0.28 -14.62 -24.66
CA CYS A 39 1.26 -14.46 -23.60
C CYS A 39 2.12 -15.74 -23.53
N GLY A 40 3.40 -15.66 -23.91
CA GLY A 40 4.27 -16.82 -23.76
C GLY A 40 4.30 -17.24 -22.28
N LEU A 41 4.28 -18.56 -22.01
CA LEU A 41 4.43 -19.08 -20.64
C LEU A 41 5.64 -18.48 -19.93
N PHE A 42 6.71 -18.21 -20.69
CA PHE A 42 7.92 -17.59 -20.16
C PHE A 42 7.69 -16.14 -19.68
N THR A 43 6.85 -15.35 -20.36
CA THR A 43 6.48 -14.00 -19.89
C THR A 43 5.69 -14.07 -18.60
N LEU A 44 4.73 -14.99 -18.48
CA LEU A 44 3.94 -15.18 -17.27
C LEU A 44 4.83 -15.59 -16.09
N LEU A 45 5.70 -16.59 -16.29
CA LEU A 45 6.66 -17.03 -15.27
C LEU A 45 7.60 -15.90 -14.85
N SER A 46 8.10 -15.11 -15.80
CA SER A 46 8.95 -13.96 -15.50
C SER A 46 8.21 -12.89 -14.69
N ALA A 47 6.94 -12.62 -15.02
CA ALA A 47 6.11 -11.66 -14.28
C ALA A 47 5.78 -12.15 -12.87
N VAL A 48 5.42 -13.44 -12.70
CA VAL A 48 5.16 -14.05 -11.39
C VAL A 48 6.41 -14.02 -10.52
N THR A 49 7.57 -14.41 -11.08
CA THR A 49 8.85 -14.37 -10.35
C THR A 49 9.20 -12.95 -9.91
N ALA A 50 9.03 -11.96 -10.76
CA ALA A 50 9.25 -10.56 -10.39
C ALA A 50 8.25 -10.11 -9.32
N ALA A 51 6.99 -10.52 -9.41
CA ALA A 51 5.93 -10.15 -8.46
C ALA A 51 6.12 -10.74 -7.04
N VAL A 52 7.00 -11.74 -6.85
CA VAL A 52 7.44 -12.18 -5.51
C VAL A 52 8.05 -11.03 -4.71
N SER A 53 8.63 -10.02 -5.36
CA SER A 53 9.05 -8.78 -4.70
C SER A 53 7.89 -8.06 -4.01
N GLY A 54 6.71 -8.06 -4.63
CA GLY A 54 5.48 -7.53 -4.01
C GLY A 54 5.09 -8.32 -2.77
N LEU A 55 5.19 -9.66 -2.82
CA LEU A 55 4.92 -10.52 -1.67
C LEU A 55 5.87 -10.21 -0.50
N LEU A 56 7.17 -10.07 -0.77
CA LEU A 56 8.17 -9.70 0.25
C LEU A 56 7.90 -8.32 0.83
N MET A 57 7.57 -7.33 0.00
CA MET A 57 7.16 -5.99 0.43
C MET A 57 5.94 -6.05 1.35
N GLY A 58 4.89 -6.76 0.94
CA GLY A 58 3.67 -6.90 1.73
C GLY A 58 3.92 -7.60 3.06
N TYR A 59 4.76 -8.62 3.07
CA TYR A 59 5.17 -9.31 4.27
C TYR A 59 5.83 -8.36 5.28
N GLU A 60 6.81 -7.56 4.85
CA GLU A 60 7.50 -6.58 5.72
C GLU A 60 6.57 -5.48 6.26
N LEU A 61 5.58 -5.06 5.47
CA LEU A 61 4.60 -4.08 5.91
C LEU A 61 3.64 -4.64 6.98
N GLY A 62 3.21 -5.91 6.83
CA GLY A 62 2.27 -6.54 7.77
C GLY A 62 2.93 -7.09 9.04
N LEU A 63 4.20 -7.52 8.92
CA LEU A 63 4.95 -8.16 9.98
C LEU A 63 5.06 -7.33 11.26
N ILE A 64 5.28 -6.02 11.11
CA ILE A 64 5.52 -5.12 12.22
C ILE A 64 4.35 -5.06 13.21
N SER A 65 3.13 -5.30 12.77
CA SER A 65 1.94 -5.29 13.60
C SER A 65 2.01 -6.26 14.79
N GLY A 66 2.49 -7.49 14.55
CA GLY A 66 2.67 -8.50 15.61
C GLY A 66 4.04 -8.40 16.29
N ALA A 67 5.12 -8.16 15.52
CA ALA A 67 6.46 -8.03 16.05
C ALA A 67 6.57 -6.89 17.08
N LEU A 68 5.89 -5.77 16.85
CA LEU A 68 5.87 -4.62 17.76
C LEU A 68 5.34 -4.98 19.14
N LEU A 69 4.34 -5.87 19.23
CA LEU A 69 3.79 -6.31 20.53
C LEU A 69 4.85 -7.00 21.41
N GLN A 70 5.78 -7.73 20.81
CA GLN A 70 6.86 -8.41 21.53
C GLN A 70 8.05 -7.46 21.78
N ILE A 71 8.43 -6.65 20.78
CA ILE A 71 9.57 -5.72 20.86
C ILE A 71 9.31 -4.65 21.94
N ARG A 72 8.09 -4.10 22.01
CA ARG A 72 7.77 -3.06 23.00
C ARG A 72 7.87 -3.53 24.44
N THR A 73 7.53 -4.80 24.71
CA THR A 73 7.65 -5.38 26.05
C THR A 73 9.10 -5.73 26.38
N LEU A 74 9.87 -6.19 25.39
CA LEU A 74 11.28 -6.56 25.57
C LEU A 74 12.18 -5.36 25.83
N LEU A 75 11.98 -4.25 25.09
CA LEU A 75 12.79 -3.03 25.17
C LEU A 75 12.13 -1.92 25.99
N ALA A 76 10.97 -2.17 26.60
CA ALA A 76 10.18 -1.19 27.37
C ALA A 76 9.97 0.15 26.62
N LEU A 77 9.60 0.07 25.33
CA LEU A 77 9.51 1.22 24.42
C LEU A 77 8.37 2.16 24.80
N THR A 78 8.66 3.46 24.82
CA THR A 78 7.69 4.54 24.88
C THR A 78 6.83 4.62 23.60
N CYS A 79 5.73 5.38 23.61
CA CYS A 79 4.91 5.61 22.40
C CYS A 79 5.73 6.08 21.21
N HIS A 80 6.54 7.12 21.43
CA HIS A 80 7.35 7.71 20.37
C HIS A 80 8.41 6.74 19.83
N GLU A 81 9.03 5.93 20.67
CA GLU A 81 9.99 4.91 20.23
C GLU A 81 9.29 3.80 19.41
N GLN A 82 8.07 3.41 19.77
CA GLN A 82 7.28 2.47 18.98
C GLN A 82 6.95 3.05 17.59
N GLU A 83 6.52 4.31 17.52
CA GLU A 83 6.30 5.03 16.26
C GLU A 83 7.57 5.10 15.41
N MET A 84 8.72 5.37 16.02
CA MET A 84 10.01 5.40 15.33
C MET A 84 10.41 4.03 14.78
N VAL A 85 10.17 2.93 15.50
CA VAL A 85 10.43 1.56 15.02
C VAL A 85 9.59 1.25 13.78
N VAL A 86 8.31 1.63 13.76
CA VAL A 86 7.44 1.44 12.60
C VAL A 86 7.86 2.34 11.45
N SER A 87 8.07 3.62 11.73
CA SER A 87 8.31 4.67 10.74
C SER A 87 9.72 4.66 10.14
N SER A 88 10.70 4.05 10.82
CA SER A 88 12.07 3.93 10.31
C SER A 88 12.14 3.20 8.96
N LEU A 89 11.27 2.21 8.73
CA LEU A 89 11.11 1.58 7.42
C LEU A 89 10.64 2.59 6.37
N LEU A 90 9.69 3.46 6.73
CA LEU A 90 9.15 4.48 5.81
C LEU A 90 10.18 5.56 5.48
N ILE A 91 11.08 5.90 6.42
CA ILE A 91 12.23 6.78 6.17
C ILE A 91 13.12 6.16 5.07
N GLY A 92 13.48 4.88 5.21
CA GLY A 92 14.24 4.16 4.19
C GLY A 92 13.53 4.13 2.83
N ALA A 93 12.23 3.89 2.82
CA ALA A 93 11.42 3.85 1.61
C ALA A 93 11.35 5.23 0.92
N LEU A 94 11.22 6.31 1.68
CA LEU A 94 11.23 7.68 1.15
C LEU A 94 12.58 8.02 0.51
N LEU A 95 13.70 7.71 1.18
CA LEU A 95 15.04 7.93 0.65
C LEU A 95 15.27 7.15 -0.66
N ALA A 96 14.83 5.89 -0.71
CA ALA A 96 14.92 5.08 -1.92
C ALA A 96 14.03 5.61 -3.05
N SER A 97 12.86 6.19 -2.75
CA SER A 97 11.98 6.79 -3.77
C SER A 97 12.60 8.00 -4.45
N LEU A 98 13.39 8.78 -3.70
CA LEU A 98 14.12 9.94 -4.24
C LEU A 98 15.23 9.53 -5.23
N THR A 99 15.91 8.42 -4.98
CA THR A 99 17.10 8.00 -5.72
C THR A 99 16.87 6.79 -6.64
N GLY A 100 15.84 6.00 -6.35
CA GLY A 100 15.58 4.70 -6.97
C GLY A 100 15.37 4.77 -8.47
N GLY A 101 14.69 5.80 -8.97
CA GLY A 101 14.49 5.99 -10.41
C GLY A 101 15.81 6.07 -11.18
N VAL A 102 16.75 6.91 -10.69
CA VAL A 102 18.09 7.05 -11.29
C VAL A 102 18.88 5.75 -11.21
N LEU A 103 18.76 5.05 -10.08
CA LEU A 103 19.45 3.77 -9.87
C LEU A 103 18.95 2.69 -10.84
N ILE A 104 17.63 2.59 -11.02
CA ILE A 104 16.97 1.65 -11.92
C ILE A 104 17.32 1.92 -13.39
N ASP A 105 17.41 3.20 -13.77
CA ASP A 105 17.78 3.57 -15.13
C ASP A 105 19.28 3.34 -15.40
N ARG A 106 20.14 3.49 -14.39
CA ARG A 106 21.57 3.27 -14.51
C ARG A 106 21.96 1.79 -14.50
N PHE A 107 21.42 0.98 -13.60
CA PHE A 107 21.82 -0.43 -13.44
C PHE A 107 20.86 -1.42 -14.11
N GLY A 108 19.67 -0.98 -14.48
CA GLY A 108 18.62 -1.81 -15.05
C GLY A 108 17.68 -2.41 -13.99
N ARG A 109 16.47 -2.72 -14.44
CA ARG A 109 15.37 -3.17 -13.57
C ARG A 109 15.68 -4.49 -12.87
N ARG A 110 16.23 -5.46 -13.61
CA ARG A 110 16.63 -6.78 -13.10
C ARG A 110 17.69 -6.66 -12.00
N ALA A 111 18.75 -5.89 -12.25
CA ALA A 111 19.81 -5.71 -11.27
C ALA A 111 19.32 -4.99 -9.99
N ALA A 112 18.40 -4.03 -10.14
CA ALA A 112 17.78 -3.34 -9.03
C ALA A 112 16.95 -4.30 -8.15
N ILE A 113 16.20 -5.25 -8.74
CA ILE A 113 15.43 -6.26 -7.99
C ILE A 113 16.39 -7.21 -7.26
N ILE A 114 17.47 -7.65 -7.88
CA ILE A 114 18.47 -8.52 -7.23
C ILE A 114 19.14 -7.78 -6.06
N LEU A 115 19.57 -6.53 -6.27
CA LEU A 115 20.20 -5.71 -5.24
C LEU A 115 19.25 -5.48 -4.05
N SER A 116 17.99 -5.17 -4.34
CA SER A 116 16.97 -4.97 -3.29
C SER A 116 16.73 -6.27 -2.50
N SER A 117 16.66 -7.43 -3.15
CA SER A 117 16.49 -8.72 -2.46
C SER A 117 17.67 -9.06 -1.55
N CYS A 118 18.91 -8.75 -1.97
CA CYS A 118 20.09 -8.90 -1.13
C CYS A 118 20.07 -7.93 0.07
N LEU A 119 19.69 -6.67 -0.17
CA LEU A 119 19.59 -5.66 0.88
C LEU A 119 18.49 -6.00 1.90
N LEU A 120 17.38 -6.59 1.44
CA LEU A 120 16.31 -7.10 2.30
C LEU A 120 16.85 -8.19 3.25
N GLY A 121 17.56 -9.18 2.70
CA GLY A 121 18.17 -10.24 3.50
C GLY A 121 19.19 -9.73 4.52
N LEU A 122 20.03 -8.77 4.14
CA LEU A 122 20.99 -8.13 5.03
C LEU A 122 20.30 -7.33 6.14
N GLY A 123 19.28 -6.53 5.80
CA GLY A 123 18.49 -5.77 6.77
C GLY A 123 17.78 -6.69 7.78
N SER A 124 17.18 -7.78 7.31
CA SER A 124 16.55 -8.78 8.18
C SER A 124 17.56 -9.49 9.08
N LEU A 125 18.75 -9.79 8.57
CA LEU A 125 19.84 -10.36 9.38
C LEU A 125 20.28 -9.39 10.49
N VAL A 126 20.43 -8.10 10.19
CA VAL A 126 20.72 -7.06 11.18
C VAL A 126 19.65 -7.02 12.27
N LEU A 127 18.35 -7.15 11.89
CA LEU A 127 17.25 -7.18 12.85
C LEU A 127 17.32 -8.40 13.78
N ILE A 128 17.56 -9.59 13.25
CA ILE A 128 17.67 -10.82 14.06
C ILE A 128 18.81 -10.74 15.08
N LEU A 129 19.92 -10.14 14.67
CA LEU A 129 21.10 -9.96 15.50
C LEU A 129 21.00 -8.74 16.43
N SER A 130 19.96 -7.90 16.27
CA SER A 130 19.82 -6.68 17.05
C SER A 130 19.59 -6.99 18.54
N LEU A 131 20.36 -6.33 19.39
CA LEU A 131 20.24 -6.36 20.85
C LEU A 131 19.87 -4.98 21.42
N SER A 132 19.83 -3.96 20.58
CA SER A 132 19.60 -2.57 20.99
C SER A 132 18.67 -1.83 20.05
N TYR A 133 17.96 -0.84 20.58
CA TYR A 133 17.04 0.00 19.84
C TYR A 133 17.67 0.69 18.59
N PRO A 134 18.88 1.31 18.63
CA PRO A 134 19.44 1.94 17.43
C PRO A 134 19.74 0.96 16.29
N VAL A 135 20.22 -0.24 16.60
CA VAL A 135 20.51 -1.28 15.59
C VAL A 135 19.22 -1.74 14.92
N LEU A 136 18.13 -1.84 15.68
CA LEU A 136 16.81 -2.18 15.16
C LEU A 136 16.32 -1.11 14.16
N LEU A 137 16.52 0.19 14.46
CA LEU A 137 16.18 1.27 13.52
C LEU A 137 16.98 1.19 12.22
N VAL A 138 18.29 0.93 12.31
CA VAL A 138 19.17 0.81 11.12
C VAL A 138 18.72 -0.35 10.24
N GLY A 139 18.43 -1.52 10.82
CA GLY A 139 17.91 -2.66 10.07
C GLY A 139 16.59 -2.35 9.37
N ARG A 140 15.68 -1.67 10.05
CA ARG A 140 14.38 -1.24 9.47
C ARG A 140 14.55 -0.23 8.34
N ILE A 141 15.47 0.74 8.44
CA ILE A 141 15.79 1.69 7.37
C ILE A 141 16.33 0.93 6.14
N ALA A 142 17.25 -0.02 6.34
CA ALA A 142 17.79 -0.83 5.25
C ALA A 142 16.70 -1.64 4.52
N ILE A 143 15.79 -2.26 5.26
CA ILE A 143 14.62 -2.94 4.70
C ILE A 143 13.73 -1.94 3.94
N GLY A 144 13.50 -0.74 4.48
CA GLY A 144 12.74 0.31 3.83
C GLY A 144 13.29 0.71 2.46
N VAL A 145 14.61 0.90 2.37
CA VAL A 145 15.31 1.15 1.10
C VAL A 145 15.08 -0.01 0.13
N SER A 146 15.20 -1.25 0.61
CA SER A 146 15.00 -2.45 -0.19
C SER A 146 13.60 -2.52 -0.79
N ILE A 147 12.54 -2.43 0.02
CA ILE A 147 11.16 -2.62 -0.45
C ILE A 147 10.71 -1.53 -1.41
N SER A 148 11.14 -0.28 -1.22
CA SER A 148 10.81 0.81 -2.13
C SER A 148 11.53 0.66 -3.48
N LEU A 149 12.83 0.35 -3.47
CA LEU A 149 13.58 0.08 -4.69
C LEU A 149 13.00 -1.11 -5.46
N SER A 150 12.68 -2.18 -4.76
CA SER A 150 12.06 -3.40 -5.29
C SER A 150 10.70 -3.10 -5.93
N SER A 151 9.83 -2.35 -5.24
CA SER A 151 8.48 -2.01 -5.71
C SER A 151 8.53 -1.26 -7.05
N ILE A 152 9.35 -0.21 -7.14
CA ILE A 152 9.50 0.58 -8.37
C ILE A 152 10.08 -0.30 -9.49
N ALA A 153 11.17 -1.03 -9.20
CA ALA A 153 11.85 -1.85 -10.21
C ALA A 153 10.97 -2.97 -10.76
N THR A 154 10.18 -3.62 -9.90
CA THR A 154 9.28 -4.71 -10.27
C THR A 154 8.11 -4.24 -11.14
N CYS A 155 7.43 -3.16 -10.75
CA CYS A 155 6.34 -2.60 -11.54
C CYS A 155 6.83 -2.21 -12.95
N VAL A 156 7.98 -1.56 -13.05
CA VAL A 156 8.57 -1.17 -14.33
C VAL A 156 9.00 -2.42 -15.13
N TYR A 157 9.67 -3.39 -14.50
CA TYR A 157 10.10 -4.62 -15.16
C TYR A 157 8.90 -5.38 -15.75
N ILE A 158 7.86 -5.61 -14.96
CA ILE A 158 6.64 -6.30 -15.42
C ILE A 158 5.97 -5.53 -16.55
N ALA A 159 5.85 -4.20 -16.45
CA ALA A 159 5.23 -3.36 -17.48
C ALA A 159 6.02 -3.39 -18.80
N GLU A 160 7.35 -3.56 -18.76
CA GLU A 160 8.24 -3.60 -19.93
C GLU A 160 8.30 -4.99 -20.61
N ILE A 161 8.13 -6.08 -19.85
CA ILE A 161 8.08 -7.44 -20.42
C ILE A 161 6.68 -7.84 -20.86
N ALA A 162 5.63 -7.22 -20.32
CA ALA A 162 4.23 -7.56 -20.59
C ALA A 162 3.80 -7.15 -22.00
N PRO A 163 3.01 -7.98 -22.73
CA PRO A 163 2.37 -7.58 -23.95
C PRO A 163 1.31 -6.48 -23.69
N GLN A 164 1.10 -5.57 -24.64
CA GLN A 164 0.25 -4.39 -24.46
C GLN A 164 -1.17 -4.74 -23.94
N HIS A 165 -1.79 -5.77 -24.52
CA HIS A 165 -3.17 -6.19 -24.18
C HIS A 165 -3.32 -6.86 -22.80
N ARG A 166 -2.20 -7.27 -22.14
CA ARG A 166 -2.22 -7.91 -20.82
C ARG A 166 -1.38 -7.16 -19.77
N ARG A 167 -0.87 -5.99 -20.13
CA ARG A 167 0.01 -5.20 -19.24
C ARG A 167 -0.68 -4.86 -17.92
N GLY A 168 -1.94 -4.41 -17.98
CA GLY A 168 -2.71 -4.07 -16.78
C GLY A 168 -2.85 -5.25 -15.82
N LEU A 169 -3.27 -6.41 -16.33
CA LEU A 169 -3.41 -7.64 -15.54
C LEU A 169 -2.10 -8.08 -14.89
N LEU A 170 -0.99 -8.07 -15.65
CA LEU A 170 0.31 -8.52 -15.12
C LEU A 170 0.90 -7.54 -14.09
N VAL A 171 0.68 -6.24 -14.25
CA VAL A 171 1.09 -5.24 -13.26
C VAL A 171 0.23 -5.37 -11.99
N SER A 172 -1.09 -5.60 -12.14
CA SER A 172 -2.00 -5.82 -11.00
C SER A 172 -1.66 -7.09 -10.21
N LEU A 173 -0.99 -8.07 -10.83
CA LEU A 173 -0.48 -9.26 -10.14
C LEU A 173 0.53 -8.88 -9.04
N ASN A 174 1.33 -7.84 -9.24
CA ASN A 174 2.25 -7.36 -8.20
C ASN A 174 1.48 -6.85 -6.96
N GLU A 175 0.39 -6.09 -7.15
CA GLU A 175 -0.45 -5.62 -6.04
C GLU A 175 -1.15 -6.79 -5.33
N LEU A 176 -1.63 -7.77 -6.07
CA LEU A 176 -2.19 -8.99 -5.49
C LEU A 176 -1.15 -9.73 -4.63
N MET A 177 0.10 -9.82 -5.08
CA MET A 177 1.18 -10.43 -4.30
C MET A 177 1.50 -9.62 -3.04
N VAL A 178 1.42 -8.30 -3.07
CA VAL A 178 1.58 -7.44 -1.87
C VAL A 178 0.53 -7.81 -0.81
N VAL A 179 -0.76 -7.89 -1.18
CA VAL A 179 -1.80 -8.20 -0.19
C VAL A 179 -1.72 -9.65 0.31
N ILE A 180 -1.29 -10.60 -0.52
CA ILE A 180 -0.99 -11.98 -0.10
C ILE A 180 0.18 -11.98 0.89
N GLY A 181 1.23 -11.18 0.66
CA GLY A 181 2.35 -11.02 1.56
C GLY A 181 1.93 -10.49 2.94
N ILE A 182 1.02 -9.51 2.98
CA ILE A 182 0.43 -8.99 4.22
C ILE A 182 -0.32 -10.10 4.98
N LEU A 183 -1.09 -10.92 4.27
CA LEU A 183 -1.77 -12.06 4.88
C LEU A 183 -0.77 -13.06 5.49
N PHE A 184 0.29 -13.42 4.76
CA PHE A 184 1.34 -14.29 5.28
C PHE A 184 2.04 -13.69 6.50
N ALA A 185 2.27 -12.37 6.53
CA ALA A 185 2.80 -11.67 7.68
C ALA A 185 1.89 -11.83 8.92
N TYR A 186 0.59 -11.62 8.75
CA TYR A 186 -0.36 -11.77 9.86
C TYR A 186 -0.49 -13.22 10.34
N VAL A 187 -0.44 -14.20 9.43
CA VAL A 187 -0.38 -15.62 9.79
C VAL A 187 0.90 -15.91 10.59
N SER A 188 2.06 -15.40 10.17
CA SER A 188 3.31 -15.57 10.92
C SER A 188 3.28 -14.87 12.27
N ASN A 189 2.66 -13.67 12.35
CA ASN A 189 2.44 -12.97 13.62
C ASN A 189 1.64 -13.81 14.62
N TYR A 190 0.60 -14.49 14.13
CA TYR A 190 -0.19 -15.42 14.96
C TYR A 190 0.62 -16.65 15.35
N ALA A 191 1.30 -17.29 14.41
CA ALA A 191 2.07 -18.51 14.65
C ALA A 191 3.21 -18.33 15.69
N PHE A 192 3.83 -17.14 15.72
CA PHE A 192 4.93 -16.83 16.63
C PHE A 192 4.53 -15.92 17.80
N ALA A 193 3.24 -15.64 17.99
CA ALA A 193 2.75 -14.74 19.05
C ALA A 193 3.16 -15.19 20.46
N SER A 194 3.12 -16.52 20.73
CA SER A 194 3.44 -17.14 22.02
C SER A 194 4.91 -17.54 22.16
N VAL A 195 5.68 -17.48 21.06
CA VAL A 195 7.07 -17.94 21.08
C VAL A 195 7.96 -16.87 21.67
N SER A 196 8.83 -17.26 22.62
CA SER A 196 9.85 -16.35 23.17
C SER A 196 10.74 -15.84 22.05
N GLN A 197 10.91 -14.50 21.95
CA GLN A 197 11.61 -13.84 20.85
C GLN A 197 11.08 -14.22 19.45
N GLY A 198 9.79 -14.54 19.34
CA GLY A 198 9.12 -14.92 18.07
C GLY A 198 9.31 -13.90 16.95
N TRP A 199 9.43 -12.61 17.29
CA TRP A 199 9.71 -11.54 16.33
C TRP A 199 10.98 -11.77 15.50
N LYS A 200 12.02 -12.43 16.05
CA LYS A 200 13.24 -12.78 15.30
C LYS A 200 12.97 -13.83 14.23
N TYR A 201 12.13 -14.82 14.53
CA TYR A 201 11.71 -15.84 13.54
C TYR A 201 10.87 -15.20 12.43
N MET A 202 9.97 -14.25 12.80
CA MET A 202 9.17 -13.52 11.83
C MET A 202 10.05 -12.79 10.81
N PHE A 203 11.07 -12.03 11.25
CA PHE A 203 12.04 -11.39 10.34
C PHE A 203 12.95 -12.41 9.64
N GLY A 204 13.22 -13.55 10.25
CA GLY A 204 14.04 -14.62 9.67
C GLY A 204 13.46 -15.29 8.44
N LEU A 205 12.13 -15.42 8.38
CA LEU A 205 11.43 -16.04 7.25
C LEU A 205 11.64 -15.30 5.92
N VAL A 206 11.96 -14.01 5.96
CA VAL A 206 12.20 -13.19 4.75
C VAL A 206 13.53 -13.54 4.09
N ILE A 207 14.54 -13.95 4.85
CA ILE A 207 15.90 -14.19 4.34
C ILE A 207 15.93 -15.28 3.25
N PRO A 208 15.41 -16.50 3.48
CA PRO A 208 15.44 -17.54 2.45
C PRO A 208 14.58 -17.17 1.23
N LEU A 209 13.45 -16.49 1.43
CA LEU A 209 12.59 -16.06 0.33
C LEU A 209 13.25 -14.96 -0.52
N GLY A 210 13.89 -13.98 0.11
CA GLY A 210 14.65 -12.92 -0.58
C GLY A 210 15.83 -13.49 -1.37
N PHE A 211 16.52 -14.48 -0.81
CA PHE A 211 17.63 -15.15 -1.50
C PHE A 211 17.14 -15.97 -2.71
N LEU A 212 16.04 -16.69 -2.55
CA LEU A 212 15.40 -17.43 -3.64
C LEU A 212 14.96 -16.47 -4.77
N GLN A 213 14.38 -15.32 -4.41
CA GLN A 213 14.02 -14.25 -5.35
C GLN A 213 15.25 -13.76 -6.13
N ALA A 214 16.34 -13.43 -5.44
CA ALA A 214 17.56 -12.95 -6.08
C ALA A 214 18.12 -13.97 -7.09
N ILE A 215 18.16 -15.25 -6.70
CA ILE A 215 18.58 -16.36 -7.56
C ILE A 215 17.65 -16.49 -8.76
N ALA A 216 16.34 -16.52 -8.54
CA ALA A 216 15.37 -16.67 -9.62
C ALA A 216 15.47 -15.51 -10.63
N MET A 217 15.59 -14.27 -10.16
CA MET A 217 15.78 -13.09 -10.99
C MET A 217 17.11 -13.13 -11.77
N TYR A 218 18.14 -13.78 -11.24
CA TYR A 218 19.41 -13.93 -11.95
C TYR A 218 19.28 -14.74 -13.24
N PHE A 219 18.36 -15.69 -13.32
CA PHE A 219 18.12 -16.49 -14.54
C PHE A 219 17.15 -15.83 -15.52
N LEU A 220 16.46 -14.76 -15.13
CA LEU A 220 15.55 -14.04 -16.02
C LEU A 220 16.29 -13.03 -16.90
N PRO A 221 15.78 -12.73 -18.11
CA PRO A 221 16.41 -11.76 -19.00
C PRO A 221 16.23 -10.32 -18.48
N PRO A 222 17.15 -9.41 -18.84
CA PRO A 222 16.91 -7.97 -18.65
C PRO A 222 15.73 -7.51 -19.51
N SER A 223 15.14 -6.35 -19.16
CA SER A 223 13.99 -5.84 -19.91
C SER A 223 14.38 -5.42 -21.33
N PRO A 224 13.55 -5.70 -22.35
CA PRO A 224 13.82 -5.29 -23.73
C PRO A 224 14.02 -3.79 -23.88
N ARG A 225 13.21 -2.99 -23.18
CA ARG A 225 13.29 -1.52 -23.20
C ARG A 225 14.63 -1.01 -22.65
N PHE A 226 15.12 -1.61 -21.57
CA PHE A 226 16.43 -1.27 -21.01
C PHE A 226 17.57 -1.60 -21.97
N LEU A 227 17.50 -2.73 -22.69
CA LEU A 227 18.49 -3.10 -23.70
C LEU A 227 18.53 -2.12 -24.87
N VAL A 228 17.36 -1.68 -25.38
CA VAL A 228 17.27 -0.66 -26.43
C VAL A 228 17.83 0.69 -25.94
N MET A 229 17.52 1.09 -24.70
CA MET A 229 18.05 2.30 -24.10
C MET A 229 19.57 2.30 -23.97
N ARG A 230 20.19 1.11 -23.87
CA ARG A 230 21.65 0.90 -23.84
C ARG A 230 22.28 0.69 -25.21
N GLY A 231 21.49 0.71 -26.29
CA GLY A 231 21.97 0.48 -27.66
C GLY A 231 22.17 -0.98 -28.05
N HIS A 232 21.75 -1.94 -27.20
CA HIS A 232 21.88 -3.38 -27.48
C HIS A 232 20.61 -3.93 -28.16
N GLU A 233 20.36 -3.52 -29.39
CA GLU A 233 19.13 -3.83 -30.13
C GLU A 233 18.97 -5.32 -30.49
N GLU A 234 20.06 -5.98 -30.86
CA GLU A 234 20.06 -7.42 -31.18
C GLU A 234 19.68 -8.26 -29.94
N ALA A 235 20.27 -7.92 -28.78
CA ALA A 235 19.92 -8.56 -27.53
C ALA A 235 18.45 -8.31 -27.16
N ALA A 236 17.94 -7.09 -27.39
CA ALA A 236 16.53 -6.75 -27.16
C ALA A 236 15.59 -7.58 -28.05
N SER A 237 15.93 -7.73 -29.35
CA SER A 237 15.17 -8.56 -30.28
C SER A 237 15.16 -10.04 -29.85
N HIS A 238 16.31 -10.58 -29.44
CA HIS A 238 16.41 -11.96 -28.94
C HIS A 238 15.52 -12.17 -27.68
N VAL A 239 15.55 -11.24 -26.72
CA VAL A 239 14.71 -11.29 -25.51
C VAL A 239 13.24 -11.19 -25.86
N LEU A 240 12.85 -10.29 -26.78
CA LEU A 240 11.46 -10.15 -27.24
C LEU A 240 10.94 -11.43 -27.89
N ARG A 241 11.73 -12.06 -28.77
CA ARG A 241 11.37 -13.36 -29.38
C ARG A 241 11.09 -14.43 -28.34
N ARG A 242 11.92 -14.48 -27.29
CA ARG A 242 11.73 -15.43 -26.17
C ARG A 242 10.49 -15.13 -25.34
N LEU A 243 10.21 -13.85 -25.08
CA LEU A 243 9.05 -13.42 -24.31
C LEU A 243 7.74 -13.62 -25.06
N ARG A 244 7.71 -13.33 -26.37
CA ARG A 244 6.49 -13.42 -27.20
C ARG A 244 6.28 -14.80 -27.82
N ALA A 245 7.32 -15.62 -27.87
CA ALA A 245 7.34 -16.88 -28.63
C ALA A 245 7.00 -16.68 -30.11
N ILE A 246 7.44 -15.56 -30.71
CA ILE A 246 7.20 -15.17 -32.12
C ILE A 246 8.58 -14.91 -32.76
N SER A 247 8.72 -15.25 -34.05
CA SER A 247 9.97 -15.07 -34.79
C SER A 247 10.25 -13.63 -35.21
N ASP A 248 9.20 -12.87 -35.52
CA ASP A 248 9.31 -11.45 -35.93
C ASP A 248 8.86 -10.51 -34.81
N THR A 249 9.79 -9.67 -34.37
CA THR A 249 9.59 -8.67 -33.29
C THR A 249 9.95 -7.26 -33.75
N THR A 250 10.10 -7.05 -35.05
CA THR A 250 10.55 -5.78 -35.63
C THR A 250 9.62 -4.62 -35.35
N GLU A 251 8.31 -4.87 -35.45
CA GLU A 251 7.27 -3.88 -35.17
C GLU A 251 7.31 -3.44 -33.71
N GLU A 252 7.33 -4.40 -32.75
CA GLU A 252 7.38 -4.08 -31.32
C GLU A 252 8.66 -3.33 -30.94
N LEU A 253 9.79 -3.70 -31.54
CA LEU A 253 11.07 -3.02 -31.34
C LEU A 253 11.01 -1.56 -31.83
N THR A 254 10.38 -1.32 -32.99
CA THR A 254 10.18 0.03 -33.54
C THR A 254 9.32 0.90 -32.63
N VAL A 255 8.23 0.32 -32.08
CA VAL A 255 7.37 1.01 -31.11
C VAL A 255 8.14 1.34 -29.82
N ILE A 256 8.98 0.46 -29.32
CA ILE A 256 9.84 0.73 -28.15
C ILE A 256 10.79 1.90 -28.45
N LYS A 257 11.44 1.93 -29.61
CA LYS A 257 12.34 3.01 -30.01
C LYS A 257 11.64 4.35 -30.11
N SER A 258 10.46 4.40 -30.76
CA SER A 258 9.70 5.64 -30.88
C SER A 258 9.26 6.17 -29.51
N SER A 259 8.78 5.29 -28.62
CA SER A 259 8.36 5.68 -27.26
C SER A 259 9.53 6.21 -26.41
N LEU A 260 10.75 5.70 -26.57
CA LEU A 260 11.94 6.22 -25.91
C LEU A 260 12.32 7.59 -26.45
N LYS A 261 12.23 7.80 -27.78
CA LYS A 261 12.49 9.12 -28.38
C LYS A 261 11.54 10.18 -27.85
N ASP A 262 10.26 9.85 -27.70
CA ASP A 262 9.25 10.76 -27.12
C ASP A 262 9.53 11.09 -25.65
N GLU A 263 10.03 10.12 -24.88
CA GLU A 263 10.37 10.33 -23.45
C GLU A 263 11.52 11.32 -23.27
N TYR A 264 12.53 11.31 -24.16
CA TYR A 264 13.64 12.26 -24.12
C TYR A 264 13.23 13.72 -24.44
N GLN A 265 12.07 13.94 -25.06
CA GLN A 265 11.56 15.29 -25.37
C GLN A 265 10.98 16.01 -24.16
N TYR A 266 10.60 15.29 -23.09
CA TYR A 266 10.03 15.88 -21.89
C TYR A 266 11.07 16.10 -20.80
N SER A 267 11.05 17.30 -20.19
CA SER A 267 11.82 17.62 -18.98
C SER A 267 11.00 17.33 -17.72
N PHE A 268 11.67 17.15 -16.56
CA PHE A 268 10.99 17.05 -15.26
C PHE A 268 10.10 18.28 -14.97
N TRP A 269 10.55 19.47 -15.35
CA TRP A 269 9.82 20.72 -15.15
C TRP A 269 8.54 20.84 -15.98
N ASP A 270 8.38 20.02 -17.01
CA ASP A 270 7.16 19.99 -17.83
C ASP A 270 5.95 19.46 -17.06
N LEU A 271 6.16 18.73 -15.95
CA LEU A 271 5.10 18.34 -15.01
C LEU A 271 4.34 19.54 -14.41
N PHE A 272 5.01 20.67 -14.26
CA PHE A 272 4.46 21.88 -13.63
C PHE A 272 4.01 22.93 -14.64
N ARG A 273 4.18 22.66 -15.94
CA ARG A 273 3.76 23.57 -17.02
C ARG A 273 2.28 23.42 -17.35
N SER A 274 1.69 24.47 -17.88
CA SER A 274 0.29 24.48 -18.36
C SER A 274 0.09 23.74 -19.69
N LYS A 275 1.17 23.35 -20.38
CA LYS A 275 1.09 22.60 -21.63
C LYS A 275 0.39 21.26 -21.38
N ASP A 276 -0.57 20.92 -22.22
CA ASP A 276 -1.41 19.71 -22.11
C ASP A 276 -2.14 19.56 -20.76
N ASN A 277 -2.37 20.69 -20.07
CA ASN A 277 -2.97 20.76 -18.74
C ASN A 277 -2.24 19.88 -17.69
N MET A 278 -0.91 19.74 -17.83
CA MET A 278 -0.09 18.86 -17.02
C MET A 278 -0.15 19.22 -15.54
N ARG A 279 -0.24 20.52 -15.22
CA ARG A 279 -0.39 21.00 -13.84
C ARG A 279 -1.64 20.41 -13.17
N THR A 280 -2.78 20.36 -13.88
CA THR A 280 -4.02 19.78 -13.35
C THR A 280 -3.87 18.27 -13.14
N ARG A 281 -3.25 17.55 -14.08
CA ARG A 281 -3.02 16.11 -13.98
C ARG A 281 -2.15 15.75 -12.77
N ILE A 282 -1.05 16.47 -12.55
CA ILE A 282 -0.18 16.22 -11.39
C ILE A 282 -0.86 16.58 -10.07
N MET A 283 -1.66 17.66 -10.03
CA MET A 283 -2.45 17.98 -8.84
C MET A 283 -3.49 16.91 -8.52
N ILE A 284 -4.19 16.40 -9.53
CA ILE A 284 -5.13 15.27 -9.35
C ILE A 284 -4.38 14.05 -8.80
N GLY A 285 -3.23 13.71 -9.37
CA GLY A 285 -2.44 12.57 -8.94
C GLY A 285 -1.93 12.69 -7.49
N LEU A 286 -1.34 13.83 -7.14
CA LEU A 286 -0.83 14.10 -5.78
C LEU A 286 -1.97 14.10 -4.75
N THR A 287 -3.10 14.74 -5.05
CA THR A 287 -4.26 14.79 -4.14
C THR A 287 -4.87 13.40 -3.95
N LEU A 288 -4.96 12.60 -5.02
CA LEU A 288 -5.47 11.22 -4.92
C LEU A 288 -4.58 10.37 -4.01
N VAL A 289 -3.25 10.43 -4.19
CA VAL A 289 -2.29 9.70 -3.35
C VAL A 289 -2.29 10.22 -1.91
N PHE A 290 -2.48 11.53 -1.71
CA PHE A 290 -2.68 12.09 -0.37
C PHE A 290 -3.87 11.43 0.33
N PHE A 291 -5.02 11.30 -0.34
CA PHE A 291 -6.21 10.65 0.24
C PHE A 291 -6.00 9.16 0.52
N VAL A 292 -5.23 8.44 -0.31
CA VAL A 292 -4.86 7.03 -0.04
C VAL A 292 -4.27 6.87 1.35
N GLN A 293 -3.41 7.80 1.76
CA GLN A 293 -2.69 7.71 3.03
C GLN A 293 -3.45 8.33 4.19
N ILE A 294 -4.00 9.54 4.02
CA ILE A 294 -4.62 10.30 5.12
C ILE A 294 -5.93 9.68 5.61
N THR A 295 -6.56 8.76 4.88
CA THR A 295 -7.74 8.01 5.34
C THR A 295 -7.44 6.97 6.40
N GLY A 296 -6.17 6.78 6.80
CA GLY A 296 -5.77 6.00 7.97
C GLY A 296 -5.43 4.53 7.70
N GLN A 297 -5.49 4.08 6.46
CA GLN A 297 -5.23 2.68 6.11
C GLN A 297 -3.82 2.19 6.50
N PRO A 298 -2.72 2.97 6.33
CA PRO A 298 -1.40 2.52 6.76
C PRO A 298 -1.33 2.21 8.25
N ASN A 299 -1.98 3.03 9.08
CA ASN A 299 -1.99 2.85 10.53
C ASN A 299 -2.71 1.57 10.94
N ILE A 300 -3.83 1.25 10.28
CA ILE A 300 -4.53 -0.02 10.48
C ILE A 300 -3.61 -1.19 10.10
N LEU A 301 -2.82 -1.06 9.03
CA LEU A 301 -1.90 -2.09 8.60
C LEU A 301 -0.77 -2.33 9.61
N PHE A 302 -0.13 -1.26 10.07
CA PHE A 302 1.05 -1.33 10.94
C PHE A 302 0.70 -1.58 12.40
N TYR A 303 -0.44 -1.10 12.87
CA TYR A 303 -0.87 -1.16 14.26
C TYR A 303 -2.10 -2.04 14.49
N ALA A 304 -2.47 -2.92 13.52
CA ALA A 304 -3.66 -3.76 13.59
C ALA A 304 -3.79 -4.50 14.92
N SER A 305 -2.75 -5.23 15.32
CA SER A 305 -2.76 -5.98 16.58
C SER A 305 -2.81 -5.07 17.81
N THR A 306 -2.17 -3.89 17.76
CA THR A 306 -2.22 -2.89 18.84
C THR A 306 -3.62 -2.28 18.97
N VAL A 307 -4.25 -1.89 17.86
CA VAL A 307 -5.62 -1.38 17.83
C VAL A 307 -6.61 -2.43 18.32
N LEU A 308 -6.47 -3.69 17.91
CA LEU A 308 -7.33 -4.78 18.36
C LEU A 308 -7.18 -5.06 19.86
N LYS A 309 -5.97 -4.89 20.41
CA LYS A 309 -5.77 -4.96 21.86
C LYS A 309 -6.52 -3.84 22.61
N SER A 310 -6.50 -2.62 22.10
CA SER A 310 -7.22 -1.50 22.73
C SER A 310 -8.74 -1.66 22.67
N VAL A 311 -9.26 -2.44 21.73
CA VAL A 311 -10.69 -2.78 21.60
C VAL A 311 -11.13 -3.91 22.54
N GLY A 312 -10.18 -4.61 23.18
CA GLY A 312 -10.49 -5.66 24.17
C GLY A 312 -10.05 -7.08 23.81
N PHE A 313 -9.21 -7.27 22.78
CA PHE A 313 -8.52 -8.52 22.52
C PHE A 313 -7.23 -8.58 23.36
N GLN A 314 -7.33 -8.99 24.63
CA GLN A 314 -6.26 -8.80 25.62
C GLN A 314 -4.99 -9.63 25.34
N SER A 315 -5.11 -10.86 24.81
CA SER A 315 -3.95 -11.70 24.51
C SER A 315 -3.28 -11.31 23.19
N ASN A 316 -1.95 -11.49 23.09
CA ASN A 316 -1.21 -11.29 21.84
C ASN A 316 -1.70 -12.23 20.75
N GLU A 317 -2.08 -13.47 21.10
CA GLU A 317 -2.60 -14.48 20.19
C GLU A 317 -3.95 -14.04 19.61
N ALA A 318 -4.91 -13.64 20.46
CA ALA A 318 -6.24 -13.23 20.02
C ALA A 318 -6.17 -11.98 19.11
N ALA A 319 -5.34 -10.98 19.44
CA ALA A 319 -5.13 -9.81 18.62
C ALA A 319 -4.47 -10.15 17.27
N SER A 320 -3.48 -11.07 17.26
CA SER A 320 -2.82 -11.50 16.02
C SER A 320 -3.74 -12.37 15.16
N LEU A 321 -4.58 -13.22 15.77
CA LEU A 321 -5.59 -13.99 15.04
C LEU A 321 -6.63 -13.08 14.38
N ALA A 322 -7.14 -12.07 15.10
CA ALA A 322 -8.06 -11.09 14.54
C ALA A 322 -7.42 -10.29 13.40
N SER A 323 -6.12 -9.95 13.51
CA SER A 323 -5.36 -9.31 12.43
C SER A 323 -5.24 -10.21 11.19
N THR A 324 -5.16 -11.53 11.36
CA THR A 324 -5.18 -12.49 10.24
C THR A 324 -6.50 -12.38 9.46
N GLY A 325 -7.63 -12.21 10.15
CA GLY A 325 -8.93 -11.92 9.53
C GLY A 325 -8.90 -10.65 8.67
N VAL A 326 -8.23 -9.59 9.15
CA VAL A 326 -8.00 -8.35 8.36
C VAL A 326 -7.23 -8.66 7.07
N GLY A 327 -6.19 -9.48 7.13
CA GLY A 327 -5.41 -9.91 5.96
C GLY A 327 -6.24 -10.69 4.95
N VAL A 328 -7.06 -11.64 5.40
CA VAL A 328 -7.96 -12.43 4.54
C VAL A 328 -8.94 -11.53 3.81
N VAL A 329 -9.61 -10.63 4.53
CA VAL A 329 -10.58 -9.68 3.94
C VAL A 329 -9.89 -8.75 2.93
N LYS A 330 -8.65 -8.33 3.19
CA LYS A 330 -7.86 -7.51 2.26
C LYS A 330 -7.60 -8.24 0.94
N VAL A 331 -7.21 -9.51 0.99
CA VAL A 331 -6.99 -10.33 -0.22
C VAL A 331 -8.30 -10.50 -1.00
N ILE A 332 -9.38 -10.91 -0.32
CA ILE A 332 -10.69 -11.09 -0.96
C ILE A 332 -11.19 -9.78 -1.58
N GLY A 333 -11.04 -8.66 -0.87
CA GLY A 333 -11.47 -7.33 -1.35
C GLY A 333 -10.69 -6.80 -2.55
N THR A 334 -9.44 -7.23 -2.76
CA THR A 334 -8.61 -6.80 -3.89
C THR A 334 -8.94 -7.55 -5.19
N ILE A 335 -9.54 -8.74 -5.13
CA ILE A 335 -9.87 -9.55 -6.31
C ILE A 335 -10.93 -8.89 -7.22
N PRO A 336 -12.11 -8.42 -6.73
CA PRO A 336 -13.13 -7.84 -7.58
C PRO A 336 -12.66 -6.64 -8.40
N PRO A 337 -11.98 -5.62 -7.84
CA PRO A 337 -11.50 -4.49 -8.64
C PRO A 337 -10.46 -4.93 -9.69
N THR A 338 -9.60 -5.88 -9.38
CA THR A 338 -8.61 -6.40 -10.34
C THR A 338 -9.26 -7.08 -11.55
N LEU A 339 -10.38 -7.79 -11.34
CA LEU A 339 -11.08 -8.52 -12.41
C LEU A 339 -12.10 -7.66 -13.16
N PHE A 340 -12.77 -6.73 -12.50
CA PHE A 340 -13.94 -6.03 -13.04
C PHE A 340 -13.71 -4.54 -13.33
N VAL A 341 -12.47 -4.02 -13.16
CA VAL A 341 -12.19 -2.59 -13.39
C VAL A 341 -12.53 -2.14 -14.81
N ASP A 342 -12.25 -2.96 -15.81
CA ASP A 342 -12.55 -2.65 -17.22
C ASP A 342 -14.06 -2.55 -17.50
N HIS A 343 -14.88 -3.28 -16.74
CA HIS A 343 -16.33 -3.30 -16.88
C HIS A 343 -17.05 -2.24 -16.04
N VAL A 344 -16.58 -1.98 -14.84
CA VAL A 344 -17.22 -1.07 -13.85
C VAL A 344 -16.65 0.35 -13.93
N GLY A 345 -15.33 0.46 -14.13
CA GLY A 345 -14.57 1.72 -14.17
C GLY A 345 -13.99 2.12 -12.81
N SER A 346 -12.78 2.70 -12.84
CA SER A 346 -12.02 3.09 -11.65
C SER A 346 -12.75 4.10 -10.76
N LYS A 347 -13.45 5.08 -11.34
CA LYS A 347 -14.21 6.09 -10.59
C LYS A 347 -15.30 5.47 -9.72
N THR A 348 -16.04 4.49 -10.24
CA THR A 348 -17.13 3.83 -9.50
C THR A 348 -16.58 3.08 -8.27
N PHE A 349 -15.49 2.33 -8.43
CA PHE A 349 -14.84 1.65 -7.31
C PHE A 349 -14.33 2.62 -6.26
N LEU A 350 -13.75 3.76 -6.67
CA LEU A 350 -13.31 4.81 -5.75
C LEU A 350 -14.49 5.40 -4.96
N CYS A 351 -15.61 5.71 -5.61
CA CYS A 351 -16.79 6.27 -4.94
C CYS A 351 -17.41 5.27 -3.96
N VAL A 352 -17.62 4.02 -4.38
CA VAL A 352 -18.18 2.98 -3.50
C VAL A 352 -17.25 2.71 -2.32
N GLY A 353 -15.94 2.54 -2.58
CA GLY A 353 -14.95 2.32 -1.53
C GLY A 353 -14.93 3.44 -0.52
N SER A 354 -14.81 4.71 -0.94
CA SER A 354 -14.77 5.87 -0.03
C SER A 354 -16.06 6.03 0.78
N SER A 355 -17.23 5.76 0.18
CA SER A 355 -18.52 5.84 0.89
C SER A 355 -18.64 4.79 1.98
N VAL A 356 -18.31 3.52 1.67
CA VAL A 356 -18.38 2.42 2.63
C VAL A 356 -17.31 2.58 3.73
N MET A 357 -16.11 3.08 3.37
CA MET A 357 -15.07 3.43 4.36
C MET A 357 -15.57 4.47 5.35
N ALA A 358 -16.18 5.57 4.88
CA ALA A 358 -16.70 6.60 5.77
C ALA A 358 -17.76 6.03 6.72
N ALA A 359 -18.72 5.25 6.22
CA ALA A 359 -19.76 4.64 7.05
C ALA A 359 -19.19 3.68 8.11
N SER A 360 -18.22 2.82 7.73
CA SER A 360 -17.58 1.89 8.66
C SER A 360 -16.74 2.59 9.74
N LEU A 361 -16.05 3.69 9.39
CA LEU A 361 -15.27 4.48 10.34
C LEU A 361 -16.16 5.23 11.34
N VAL A 362 -17.34 5.72 10.92
CA VAL A 362 -18.34 6.27 11.84
C VAL A 362 -18.80 5.22 12.85
N THR A 363 -19.16 4.02 12.35
CA THR A 363 -19.57 2.91 13.21
C THR A 363 -18.47 2.54 14.20
N MET A 364 -17.23 2.40 13.72
CA MET A 364 -16.07 2.12 14.56
C MET A 364 -15.82 3.21 15.60
N GLY A 365 -15.95 4.50 15.22
CA GLY A 365 -15.80 5.64 16.14
C GLY A 365 -16.84 5.62 17.25
N ILE A 366 -18.12 5.41 16.91
CA ILE A 366 -19.22 5.33 17.89
C ILE A 366 -19.02 4.15 18.84
N VAL A 367 -18.71 2.96 18.32
CA VAL A 367 -18.48 1.75 19.13
C VAL A 367 -17.32 1.97 20.10
N ASN A 368 -16.20 2.48 19.60
CA ASN A 368 -15.03 2.72 20.45
C ASN A 368 -15.23 3.87 21.44
N LEU A 369 -16.14 4.82 21.19
CA LEU A 369 -16.51 5.84 22.16
C LEU A 369 -17.15 5.21 23.43
N HIS A 370 -17.98 4.17 23.24
CA HIS A 370 -18.58 3.42 24.35
C HIS A 370 -17.57 2.52 25.08
N ILE A 371 -16.55 2.03 24.38
CA ILE A 371 -15.48 1.19 24.96
C ILE A 371 -14.48 2.06 25.74
N HIS A 372 -14.18 3.27 25.26
CA HIS A 372 -13.06 4.09 25.75
C HIS A 372 -13.29 4.72 27.12
N MET A 373 -14.49 4.66 27.69
CA MET A 373 -14.76 5.15 29.04
C MET A 373 -13.99 4.38 30.13
N ASN A 374 -13.38 3.22 29.79
CA ASN A 374 -12.78 2.30 30.76
C ASN A 374 -11.34 1.84 30.45
N VAL A 375 -10.64 2.38 29.43
CA VAL A 375 -9.32 1.86 29.00
C VAL A 375 -8.19 2.86 29.26
N THR A 376 -7.22 2.44 30.06
CA THR A 376 -5.90 3.08 30.26
C THR A 376 -5.08 3.12 28.97
N SER A 377 -4.18 4.10 28.86
CA SER A 377 -3.36 4.45 27.68
C SER A 377 -2.88 3.28 26.81
N ILE A 378 -2.98 3.43 25.48
CA ILE A 378 -2.59 2.42 24.45
C ILE A 378 -1.10 2.04 24.56
N CYS A 379 -0.27 2.95 25.05
CA CYS A 379 1.17 2.81 25.10
C CYS A 379 1.72 2.22 26.40
N ARG A 380 0.99 2.25 27.52
CA ARG A 380 1.46 1.68 28.77
C ARG A 380 1.43 0.16 28.72
N SER A 381 2.61 -0.44 28.68
CA SER A 381 2.81 -1.83 29.10
C SER A 381 2.47 -1.90 30.58
N HIS A 382 1.57 -2.81 31.00
CA HIS A 382 1.48 -3.19 32.40
C HIS A 382 2.80 -3.85 32.80
N SER A 383 3.74 -3.05 33.28
CA SER A 383 4.80 -3.59 34.15
C SER A 383 4.11 -4.07 35.41
N PRO A 384 4.36 -5.30 35.89
CA PRO A 384 3.95 -5.66 37.23
C PRO A 384 4.60 -4.64 38.15
N VAL A 385 3.76 -3.85 38.81
CA VAL A 385 4.19 -2.87 39.82
C VAL A 385 4.93 -3.69 40.88
N ASN A 386 6.25 -3.64 40.89
CA ASN A 386 7.00 -3.85 42.10
C ASN A 386 6.54 -2.76 43.05
N GLN A 387 5.64 -3.11 43.94
CA GLN A 387 5.39 -2.34 45.15
C GLN A 387 6.72 -2.26 45.91
N SER A 388 7.55 -1.28 45.58
CA SER A 388 8.49 -0.75 46.52
C SER A 388 7.64 -0.10 47.63
N VAL A 389 7.62 -0.77 48.77
CA VAL A 389 7.10 -0.26 50.02
C VAL A 389 7.73 1.13 50.22
N GLU A 390 6.93 2.18 50.05
CA GLU A 390 7.26 3.50 50.50
C GLU A 390 7.23 3.45 52.03
N GLU A 391 8.41 3.30 52.61
CA GLU A 391 8.66 3.45 54.04
C GLU A 391 8.33 4.90 54.41
N SER A 392 7.13 5.12 54.96
CA SER A 392 6.70 6.39 55.47
C SER A 392 7.59 6.77 56.63
N VAL A 393 8.60 7.59 56.39
CA VAL A 393 9.39 8.25 57.41
C VAL A 393 8.52 9.30 58.07
N PHE A 394 8.13 8.99 59.30
CA PHE A 394 7.40 9.88 60.24
C PHE A 394 8.39 10.97 60.71
N TYR A 395 8.25 12.19 60.21
CA TYR A 395 9.00 13.34 60.72
C TYR A 395 8.38 13.82 62.03
N GLY A 396 9.10 13.57 63.14
CA GLY A 396 8.92 14.28 64.41
C GLY A 396 9.84 15.51 64.45
N PRO A 397 9.44 16.62 65.08
CA PRO A 397 10.22 17.84 65.08
C PRO A 397 11.27 17.85 66.22
N GLY A 398 12.56 18.05 65.89
CA GLY A 398 13.62 18.18 66.90
C GLY A 398 14.96 18.66 66.32
N ASN A 399 15.18 19.94 66.52
CA ASN A 399 16.38 20.80 66.64
C ASN A 399 17.79 20.31 66.27
N LEU A 400 18.39 21.15 65.40
CA LEU A 400 19.75 21.76 65.42
C LEU A 400 20.99 20.91 65.79
N SER A 401 21.92 20.77 64.85
CA SER A 401 23.17 21.57 64.82
C SER A 401 24.18 21.01 63.82
N ALA A 402 24.99 21.93 63.31
CA ALA A 402 25.98 21.80 62.26
C ALA A 402 27.16 20.85 62.56
N SER A 403 27.69 20.19 61.51
CA SER A 403 29.13 20.34 61.21
C SER A 403 29.45 19.65 59.87
N ASN A 404 30.23 20.37 59.07
CA ASN A 404 30.94 19.89 57.88
C ASN A 404 31.84 18.72 58.19
N ASP A 405 31.94 17.74 57.29
CA ASP A 405 33.26 17.33 56.84
C ASP A 405 33.18 16.50 55.55
N ILE A 406 33.99 16.94 54.63
CA ILE A 406 34.32 16.37 53.32
C ILE A 406 35.34 15.25 53.56
N VAL A 407 35.12 14.03 53.06
CA VAL A 407 36.23 13.15 52.65
C VAL A 407 35.82 12.28 51.46
N ARG A 408 36.66 12.36 50.44
CA ARG A 408 36.74 11.57 49.24
C ARG A 408 37.47 10.25 49.47
N GLU A 409 37.12 9.26 48.56
CA GLU A 409 38.02 8.20 48.03
C GLU A 409 38.06 6.82 48.69
N PRO A 410 38.62 5.80 47.97
CA PRO A 410 38.23 5.24 46.65
C PRO A 410 38.12 3.69 46.63
N PHE A 411 37.80 3.17 45.43
CA PHE A 411 37.95 1.79 44.92
C PHE A 411 38.98 0.88 45.59
N LYS A 412 38.59 -0.36 45.88
CA LYS A 412 39.48 -1.53 45.70
C LYS A 412 38.71 -2.85 45.49
N GLU A 413 39.03 -3.50 44.38
CA GLU A 413 38.85 -4.90 44.03
C GLU A 413 39.41 -5.82 45.14
N ILE A 414 38.71 -6.94 45.45
CA ILE A 414 39.36 -8.18 45.91
C ILE A 414 38.58 -9.40 45.40
N MET A 415 39.30 -10.26 44.69
CA MET A 415 38.97 -11.58 44.17
C MET A 415 38.95 -12.66 45.25
N SER A 416 37.93 -13.58 45.20
CA SER A 416 37.95 -15.04 45.42
C SER A 416 38.35 -15.63 46.77
N PRO A 417 38.21 -16.95 47.07
CA PRO A 417 37.43 -18.01 46.41
C PRO A 417 36.63 -18.95 47.38
N SER A 418 35.76 -19.74 46.77
CA SER A 418 35.27 -21.10 47.14
C SER A 418 35.02 -21.53 48.61
N ARG A 419 33.77 -21.94 48.86
CA ARG A 419 33.53 -23.16 49.68
C ARG A 419 32.18 -23.79 49.34
N SER A 420 32.25 -25.04 48.94
CA SER A 420 31.19 -26.03 48.76
C SER A 420 30.42 -26.31 50.04
N SER A 421 29.09 -26.44 49.99
CA SER A 421 28.28 -27.10 50.97
C SER A 421 27.06 -27.78 50.34
N PRO A 422 26.59 -28.93 50.87
CA PRO A 422 25.91 -29.97 50.09
C PRO A 422 24.38 -29.80 50.01
N MET A 423 23.79 -30.46 49.01
CA MET A 423 22.36 -30.64 48.78
C MET A 423 21.61 -31.23 49.97
N PRO A 424 20.43 -30.74 50.36
CA PRO A 424 19.54 -31.40 51.32
C PRO A 424 18.72 -32.50 50.66
N THR A 425 18.59 -33.60 51.37
CA THR A 425 17.90 -34.83 51.00
C THR A 425 16.36 -34.69 51.09
N ARG A 426 15.69 -35.55 50.37
CA ARG A 426 14.28 -35.63 50.04
C ARG A 426 13.25 -35.73 51.20
N ASN A 427 13.63 -35.67 52.46
CA ASN A 427 12.77 -35.86 53.63
C ASN A 427 12.26 -34.59 54.32
N ASP A 428 12.68 -33.40 53.89
CA ASP A 428 12.26 -32.15 54.53
C ASP A 428 11.05 -31.45 53.86
N MET A 429 10.49 -32.01 52.79
CA MET A 429 9.34 -31.42 52.09
C MET A 429 7.96 -31.80 52.66
N ASP A 430 7.85 -32.87 53.44
CA ASP A 430 6.56 -33.32 54.01
C ASP A 430 6.19 -32.68 55.35
N LYS A 431 7.12 -32.02 56.02
CA LYS A 431 6.86 -31.38 57.32
C LYS A 431 6.38 -29.93 57.25
N ARG A 432 6.32 -29.34 56.05
CA ARG A 432 5.86 -27.94 55.85
C ARG A 432 4.38 -27.83 55.42
N ARG A 433 3.68 -28.95 55.26
CA ARG A 433 2.27 -28.99 54.80
C ARG A 433 1.24 -29.07 55.92
N GLU A 434 1.64 -29.25 57.16
CA GLU A 434 0.72 -29.40 58.30
C GLU A 434 0.66 -28.24 59.30
N MET A 435 1.30 -27.08 58.99
CA MET A 435 1.37 -25.95 59.94
C MET A 435 0.78 -24.64 59.39
N THR A 436 -0.27 -24.68 58.55
CA THR A 436 -1.04 -23.51 58.14
C THR A 436 -2.53 -23.72 58.21
N SER A 437 -3.02 -24.21 59.36
CA SER A 437 -4.42 -24.09 59.74
C SER A 437 -4.53 -23.64 61.18
N ALA A 438 -4.15 -22.40 61.44
CA ALA A 438 -4.49 -21.73 62.70
C ALA A 438 -5.02 -20.32 62.39
N SER A 439 -6.26 -20.15 62.70
CA SER A 439 -7.08 -18.98 62.66
C SER A 439 -6.44 -17.76 63.28
N LEU A 440 -6.36 -16.61 62.53
CA LEU A 440 -6.18 -15.26 63.07
C LEU A 440 -7.49 -14.47 63.01
N PRO A 441 -7.78 -13.63 64.01
CA PRO A 441 -9.09 -13.02 64.18
C PRO A 441 -9.36 -11.86 63.23
N ASN A 442 -10.62 -11.72 62.85
CA ASN A 442 -11.23 -10.62 62.11
C ASN A 442 -10.91 -9.23 62.73
N ALA A 443 -10.03 -8.48 62.09
CA ALA A 443 -10.01 -7.03 62.26
C ALA A 443 -10.83 -6.43 61.10
N GLY A 444 -11.96 -5.79 61.46
CA GLY A 444 -12.88 -5.20 60.51
C GLY A 444 -12.25 -4.06 59.72
N LEU A 445 -11.98 -4.26 58.46
CA LEU A 445 -11.84 -3.20 57.47
C LEU A 445 -13.26 -2.85 56.98
N SER A 446 -13.58 -1.56 57.04
CA SER A 446 -14.86 -1.03 56.62
C SER A 446 -15.18 -1.37 55.18
N GLN A 447 -16.46 -1.66 54.90
CA GLN A 447 -16.98 -1.97 53.55
C GLN A 447 -16.74 -0.88 52.50
N THR A 448 -16.22 0.30 52.90
CA THR A 448 -15.94 1.44 52.04
C THR A 448 -14.59 1.33 51.29
N GLU A 449 -13.65 0.53 51.80
CA GLU A 449 -12.34 0.31 51.10
C GLU A 449 -12.31 -0.87 50.15
N ARG A 450 -13.33 -1.72 50.14
CA ARG A 450 -13.45 -2.84 49.17
C ARG A 450 -14.03 -2.45 47.82
N GLN A 451 -14.45 -1.19 47.62
CA GLN A 451 -15.05 -0.71 46.37
C GLN A 451 -14.06 -0.05 45.40
N LEU A 452 -12.75 -0.03 45.68
CA LEU A 452 -11.78 0.65 44.79
C LEU A 452 -10.83 -0.30 44.06
N VAL A 453 -11.08 -1.60 44.09
CA VAL A 453 -10.47 -2.56 43.14
C VAL A 453 -11.61 -3.10 42.31
N THR A 454 -12.15 -2.26 41.45
CA THR A 454 -12.97 -2.74 40.35
C THR A 454 -12.05 -3.52 39.43
N ASP A 455 -12.31 -4.83 39.32
CA ASP A 455 -11.86 -5.64 38.19
C ASP A 455 -12.12 -4.86 36.90
N PRO A 456 -11.20 -4.83 35.92
CA PRO A 456 -11.44 -4.15 34.66
C PRO A 456 -12.73 -4.74 34.07
N GLU A 457 -13.80 -3.93 34.03
CA GLU A 457 -15.09 -4.32 33.46
C GLU A 457 -14.81 -4.88 32.06
N ASP A 458 -15.07 -6.16 31.88
CA ASP A 458 -14.91 -6.84 30.60
C ASP A 458 -15.79 -6.14 29.57
N VAL A 459 -15.15 -5.55 28.56
CA VAL A 459 -15.85 -4.92 27.43
C VAL A 459 -16.90 -5.89 26.90
N PRO A 460 -18.17 -5.48 26.73
CA PRO A 460 -19.23 -6.37 26.25
C PRO A 460 -18.81 -7.06 24.94
N ALA A 461 -18.95 -8.39 24.88
CA ALA A 461 -18.53 -9.19 23.74
C ALA A 461 -19.12 -8.66 22.41
N PHE A 462 -20.35 -8.17 22.43
CA PHE A 462 -21.01 -7.56 21.26
C PHE A 462 -20.23 -6.36 20.72
N LEU A 463 -19.77 -5.45 21.57
CA LEU A 463 -19.01 -4.26 21.15
C LEU A 463 -17.63 -4.63 20.58
N LYS A 464 -16.94 -5.62 21.16
CA LYS A 464 -15.68 -6.15 20.62
C LYS A 464 -15.85 -6.66 19.19
N TRP A 465 -16.87 -7.51 18.97
CA TRP A 465 -17.14 -8.09 17.66
C TRP A 465 -17.66 -7.06 16.65
N LEU A 466 -18.47 -6.10 17.09
CA LEU A 466 -18.95 -5.03 16.22
C LEU A 466 -17.80 -4.09 15.78
N SER A 467 -16.86 -3.79 16.67
CA SER A 467 -15.67 -3.01 16.32
C SER A 467 -14.78 -3.77 15.33
N LEU A 468 -14.56 -5.07 15.54
CA LEU A 468 -13.83 -5.91 14.59
C LEU A 468 -14.54 -5.96 13.22
N ALA A 469 -15.86 -6.18 13.21
CA ALA A 469 -16.64 -6.23 11.98
C ALA A 469 -16.55 -4.90 11.20
N SER A 470 -16.67 -3.75 11.88
CA SER A 470 -16.53 -2.44 11.23
C SER A 470 -15.12 -2.22 10.68
N LEU A 471 -14.08 -2.69 11.38
CA LEU A 471 -12.70 -2.67 10.90
C LEU A 471 -12.53 -3.52 9.63
N LEU A 472 -13.10 -4.72 9.60
CA LEU A 472 -13.05 -5.61 8.43
C LEU A 472 -13.77 -4.99 7.22
N VAL A 473 -14.94 -4.36 7.43
CA VAL A 473 -15.68 -3.64 6.37
C VAL A 473 -14.86 -2.46 5.85
N TYR A 474 -14.22 -1.69 6.73
CA TYR A 474 -13.33 -0.60 6.34
C TYR A 474 -12.18 -1.09 5.44
N VAL A 475 -11.50 -2.18 5.84
CA VAL A 475 -10.38 -2.75 5.08
C VAL A 475 -10.86 -3.31 3.73
N ALA A 476 -12.03 -3.96 3.68
CA ALA A 476 -12.64 -4.42 2.43
C ALA A 476 -12.93 -3.26 1.48
N ALA A 477 -13.55 -2.20 2.00
CA ALA A 477 -13.89 -1.00 1.22
C ALA A 477 -12.65 -0.29 0.67
N PHE A 478 -11.58 -0.18 1.47
CA PHE A 478 -10.29 0.34 1.00
C PHE A 478 -9.69 -0.54 -0.10
N SER A 479 -9.70 -1.86 0.07
CA SER A 479 -9.16 -2.82 -0.90
C SER A 479 -9.92 -2.82 -2.23
N ILE A 480 -11.21 -2.49 -2.20
CA ILE A 480 -12.05 -2.34 -3.40
C ILE A 480 -11.80 -1.00 -4.10
N GLY A 481 -11.58 0.08 -3.34
CA GLY A 481 -11.51 1.46 -3.87
C GLY A 481 -10.11 2.03 -3.89
N LEU A 482 -9.71 2.67 -2.79
CA LEU A 482 -8.48 3.47 -2.69
C LEU A 482 -7.18 2.64 -2.71
N GLY A 483 -7.22 1.31 -2.59
CA GLY A 483 -6.04 0.45 -2.71
C GLY A 483 -5.49 0.43 -4.14
N PRO A 484 -6.11 -0.32 -5.06
CA PRO A 484 -5.58 -0.53 -6.41
C PRO A 484 -5.88 0.61 -7.39
N MET A 485 -7.05 1.29 -7.26
CA MET A 485 -7.53 2.23 -8.27
C MET A 485 -6.67 3.48 -8.48
N PRO A 486 -6.06 4.11 -7.45
CA PRO A 486 -5.21 5.27 -7.64
C PRO A 486 -4.00 5.00 -8.54
N TRP A 487 -3.34 3.87 -8.37
CA TRP A 487 -2.16 3.50 -9.18
C TRP A 487 -2.53 3.22 -10.63
N LEU A 488 -3.68 2.58 -10.86
CA LEU A 488 -4.22 2.39 -12.19
C LEU A 488 -4.52 3.74 -12.85
N LEU A 489 -5.26 4.60 -12.17
CA LEU A 489 -5.64 5.92 -12.67
C LEU A 489 -4.41 6.79 -12.98
N LEU A 490 -3.38 6.78 -12.12
CA LEU A 490 -2.12 7.48 -12.39
C LEU A 490 -1.45 6.99 -13.68
N SER A 491 -1.58 5.70 -14.01
CA SER A 491 -1.06 5.17 -15.27
C SER A 491 -1.86 5.62 -16.50
N GLU A 492 -3.13 6.00 -16.32
CA GLU A 492 -4.06 6.41 -17.38
C GLU A 492 -4.00 7.92 -17.66
N ILE A 493 -3.87 8.75 -16.62
CA ILE A 493 -3.94 10.23 -16.75
C ILE A 493 -2.66 10.86 -17.30
N PHE A 494 -1.50 10.20 -17.18
CA PHE A 494 -0.23 10.76 -17.64
C PHE A 494 0.17 10.25 -19.04
N PRO A 495 0.60 11.16 -19.95
CA PRO A 495 1.17 10.78 -21.23
C PRO A 495 2.41 9.88 -21.08
N GLY A 496 2.63 8.96 -22.04
CA GLY A 496 3.69 7.97 -21.99
C GLY A 496 5.09 8.52 -21.72
N GLY A 497 5.44 9.67 -22.35
CA GLY A 497 6.78 10.27 -22.26
C GLY A 497 7.12 10.88 -20.90
N ILE A 498 6.15 11.20 -20.05
CA ILE A 498 6.40 11.82 -18.74
C ILE A 498 5.86 11.00 -17.57
N ARG A 499 5.14 9.90 -17.87
CA ARG A 499 4.46 9.05 -16.89
C ARG A 499 5.39 8.56 -15.77
N GLY A 500 6.58 8.08 -16.10
CA GLY A 500 7.54 7.58 -15.13
C GLY A 500 7.94 8.62 -14.09
N ARG A 501 8.19 9.85 -14.52
CA ARG A 501 8.54 10.97 -13.63
C ARG A 501 7.37 11.40 -12.75
N ALA A 502 6.15 11.39 -13.31
CA ALA A 502 4.94 11.71 -12.55
C ALA A 502 4.67 10.65 -11.46
N ILE A 503 4.81 9.36 -11.77
CA ILE A 503 4.65 8.27 -10.81
C ILE A 503 5.74 8.34 -9.73
N ALA A 504 6.99 8.69 -10.07
CA ALA A 504 8.06 8.87 -9.10
C ALA A 504 7.72 9.98 -8.10
N LEU A 505 7.24 11.14 -8.58
CA LEU A 505 6.84 12.25 -7.72
C LEU A 505 5.65 11.88 -6.81
N THR A 506 4.65 11.18 -7.34
CA THR A 506 3.52 10.70 -6.53
C THR A 506 3.94 9.64 -5.51
N SER A 507 4.94 8.81 -5.81
CA SER A 507 5.51 7.84 -4.87
C SER A 507 6.25 8.52 -3.71
N ILE A 508 6.98 9.60 -3.96
CA ILE A 508 7.61 10.42 -2.91
C ILE A 508 6.53 10.97 -1.97
N MET A 509 5.45 11.52 -2.52
CA MET A 509 4.31 12.01 -1.74
C MET A 509 3.66 10.88 -0.92
N ASN A 510 3.49 9.70 -1.53
CA ASN A 510 2.94 8.51 -0.89
C ASN A 510 3.72 8.12 0.38
N TRP A 511 5.03 7.92 0.24
CA TRP A 511 5.87 7.53 1.38
C TRP A 511 6.03 8.66 2.40
N GLY A 512 6.08 9.93 1.96
CA GLY A 512 6.18 11.09 2.83
C GLY A 512 4.96 11.28 3.73
N ILE A 513 3.75 11.19 3.17
CA ILE A 513 2.51 11.29 3.97
C ILE A 513 2.33 10.07 4.87
N ASN A 514 2.65 8.86 4.36
CA ASN A 514 2.63 7.64 5.16
C ASN A 514 3.55 7.76 6.40
N LEU A 515 4.78 8.27 6.20
CA LEU A 515 5.73 8.53 7.28
C LEU A 515 5.16 9.50 8.32
N LEU A 516 4.60 10.63 7.88
CA LEU A 516 4.02 11.64 8.76
C LEU A 516 2.90 11.05 9.63
N ILE A 517 1.98 10.32 9.01
CA ILE A 517 0.82 9.72 9.70
C ILE A 517 1.27 8.62 10.67
N SER A 518 2.23 7.80 10.26
CA SER A 518 2.73 6.69 11.08
C SER A 518 3.52 7.16 12.31
N LEU A 519 4.27 8.28 12.19
CA LEU A 519 5.03 8.89 13.28
C LEU A 519 4.15 9.55 14.36
N THR A 520 2.90 9.82 14.07
CA THR A 520 2.01 10.56 14.97
C THR A 520 0.85 9.75 15.49
N PHE A 521 0.61 8.55 14.96
CA PHE A 521 -0.62 7.79 15.21
C PHE A 521 -0.80 7.37 16.66
N LEU A 522 0.19 6.72 17.27
CA LEU A 522 0.08 6.25 18.66
C LEU A 522 0.01 7.42 19.63
N THR A 523 0.85 8.43 19.44
CA THR A 523 0.89 9.64 20.27
C THR A 523 -0.46 10.37 20.19
N VAL A 524 -1.01 10.60 19.00
CA VAL A 524 -2.32 11.23 18.82
C VAL A 524 -3.42 10.37 19.43
N THR A 525 -3.39 9.05 19.21
CA THR A 525 -4.41 8.15 19.76
C THR A 525 -4.34 8.06 21.29
N ASP A 526 -3.16 8.18 21.89
CA ASP A 526 -2.98 8.19 23.34
C ASP A 526 -3.52 9.48 23.97
N HIS A 527 -3.38 10.64 23.28
CA HIS A 527 -3.84 11.93 23.78
C HIS A 527 -5.33 12.19 23.58
N ILE A 528 -5.87 11.92 22.39
CA ILE A 528 -7.27 12.26 22.06
C ILE A 528 -8.20 11.04 22.00
N GLY A 529 -7.66 9.84 22.01
CA GLY A 529 -8.41 8.58 21.95
C GLY A 529 -8.69 8.09 20.52
N LEU A 530 -8.78 6.77 20.37
CA LEU A 530 -9.08 6.09 19.11
C LEU A 530 -10.40 6.55 18.45
N PRO A 531 -11.51 6.81 19.17
CA PRO A 531 -12.76 7.29 18.56
C PRO A 531 -12.59 8.57 17.73
N TRP A 532 -11.87 9.55 18.27
CA TRP A 532 -11.66 10.83 17.58
C TRP A 532 -10.78 10.70 16.35
N VAL A 533 -9.80 9.80 16.39
CA VAL A 533 -8.99 9.44 15.21
C VAL A 533 -9.87 8.81 14.13
N CYS A 534 -10.82 7.94 14.50
CA CYS A 534 -11.78 7.36 13.55
C CYS A 534 -12.68 8.44 12.91
N PHE A 535 -13.17 9.41 13.67
CA PHE A 535 -13.96 10.52 13.12
C PHE A 535 -13.13 11.42 12.21
N PHE A 536 -11.88 11.70 12.54
CA PHE A 536 -10.97 12.41 11.64
C PHE A 536 -10.80 11.66 10.30
N TYR A 537 -10.56 10.36 10.33
CA TYR A 537 -10.47 9.55 9.11
C TYR A 537 -11.79 9.47 8.34
N THR A 538 -12.92 9.55 9.02
CA THR A 538 -14.25 9.67 8.39
C THR A 538 -14.33 10.95 7.55
N ILE A 539 -13.96 12.09 8.14
CA ILE A 539 -13.96 13.40 7.44
C ILE A 539 -13.05 13.33 6.22
N MET A 540 -11.86 12.73 6.34
CA MET A 540 -10.93 12.56 5.22
C MET A 540 -11.49 11.63 4.14
N SER A 541 -12.21 10.57 4.51
CA SER A 541 -12.86 9.66 3.55
C SER A 541 -14.00 10.34 2.79
N LEU A 542 -14.79 11.19 3.46
CA LEU A 542 -15.83 12.00 2.82
C LEU A 542 -15.23 13.07 1.90
N ALA A 543 -14.14 13.72 2.31
CA ALA A 543 -13.40 14.65 1.47
C ALA A 543 -12.81 13.95 0.24
N SER A 544 -12.29 12.72 0.40
CA SER A 544 -11.84 11.87 -0.71
C SER A 544 -12.98 11.57 -1.67
N LEU A 545 -14.16 11.19 -1.16
CA LEU A 545 -15.34 10.94 -1.98
C LEU A 545 -15.73 12.19 -2.79
N ALA A 546 -15.82 13.35 -2.14
CA ALA A 546 -16.13 14.62 -2.82
C ALA A 546 -15.10 14.93 -3.91
N PHE A 547 -13.81 14.74 -3.62
CA PHE A 547 -12.74 14.94 -4.59
C PHE A 547 -12.89 13.97 -5.79
N VAL A 548 -13.12 12.70 -5.56
CA VAL A 548 -13.29 11.69 -6.63
C VAL A 548 -14.48 12.03 -7.51
N VAL A 549 -15.60 12.41 -6.92
CA VAL A 549 -16.83 12.75 -7.68
C VAL A 549 -16.57 13.95 -8.59
N VAL A 550 -15.90 15.01 -8.10
CA VAL A 550 -15.71 16.27 -8.81
C VAL A 550 -14.54 16.20 -9.82
N PHE A 551 -13.38 15.67 -9.42
CA PHE A 551 -12.14 15.84 -10.19
C PHE A 551 -11.74 14.61 -11.01
N ILE A 552 -12.17 13.39 -10.65
CA ILE A 552 -11.74 12.19 -11.35
C ILE A 552 -12.58 11.98 -12.61
N PRO A 553 -11.95 11.81 -13.80
CA PRO A 553 -12.66 11.50 -15.03
C PRO A 553 -13.27 10.10 -15.02
N GLN A 554 -14.31 9.92 -15.84
CA GLN A 554 -14.83 8.58 -16.15
C GLN A 554 -13.89 7.94 -17.18
N THR A 555 -13.19 6.88 -16.80
CA THR A 555 -12.23 6.20 -17.70
C THR A 555 -12.81 4.97 -18.38
N LYS A 556 -14.01 4.56 -18.00
CA LYS A 556 -14.69 3.37 -18.54
C LYS A 556 -14.87 3.45 -20.04
N GLY A 557 -14.32 2.47 -20.77
CA GLY A 557 -14.48 2.35 -22.22
C GLY A 557 -13.76 3.40 -23.06
N CYS A 558 -12.91 4.25 -22.44
CA CYS A 558 -12.14 5.25 -23.15
C CYS A 558 -10.71 4.75 -23.44
N SER A 559 -10.17 5.09 -24.63
CA SER A 559 -8.76 4.87 -24.90
C SER A 559 -7.88 5.84 -24.10
N LEU A 560 -6.59 5.50 -23.89
CA LEU A 560 -5.63 6.37 -23.19
C LEU A 560 -5.50 7.73 -23.88
N GLU A 561 -5.58 7.76 -25.21
CA GLU A 561 -5.54 8.99 -26.00
C GLU A 561 -6.79 9.85 -25.78
N GLN A 562 -7.99 9.23 -25.69
CA GLN A 562 -9.23 9.94 -25.39
C GLN A 562 -9.21 10.55 -24.00
N ILE A 563 -8.78 9.79 -22.98
CA ILE A 563 -8.61 10.29 -21.61
C ILE A 563 -7.61 11.45 -21.59
N SER A 564 -6.50 11.32 -22.31
CA SER A 564 -5.50 12.37 -22.40
C SER A 564 -6.03 13.62 -23.07
N THR A 565 -6.82 13.50 -24.15
CA THR A 565 -7.43 14.61 -24.87
C THR A 565 -8.48 15.33 -24.01
N GLU A 566 -9.31 14.60 -23.29
CA GLU A 566 -10.30 15.18 -22.36
C GLU A 566 -9.63 15.99 -21.25
N LEU A 567 -8.58 15.43 -20.62
CA LEU A 567 -7.82 16.11 -19.56
C LEU A 567 -6.99 17.31 -20.08
N ALA A 568 -6.66 17.35 -21.37
CA ALA A 568 -5.95 18.48 -21.98
C ALA A 568 -6.83 19.73 -22.16
N LYS A 569 -8.16 19.60 -22.11
CA LYS A 569 -9.09 20.73 -22.25
C LYS A 569 -8.89 21.73 -21.11
N ALA A 570 -8.69 23.01 -21.43
CA ALA A 570 -8.37 24.08 -20.48
C ALA A 570 -9.43 24.27 -19.37
N ASN A 571 -10.69 23.90 -19.63
CA ASN A 571 -11.82 24.07 -18.71
C ASN A 571 -12.34 22.75 -18.14
N TYR A 572 -11.51 21.69 -18.09
CA TYR A 572 -11.90 20.36 -17.63
C TYR A 572 -12.66 20.37 -16.30
N VAL A 573 -12.09 21.03 -15.27
CA VAL A 573 -12.69 21.10 -13.93
C VAL A 573 -14.01 21.88 -13.94
N LYS A 574 -14.08 23.01 -14.66
CA LYS A 574 -15.27 23.85 -14.73
C LYS A 574 -16.43 23.15 -15.45
N ASN A 575 -16.11 22.40 -16.51
CA ASN A 575 -17.12 21.63 -17.26
C ASN A 575 -17.68 20.46 -16.44
N ASN A 576 -16.86 19.77 -15.65
CA ASN A 576 -17.35 18.71 -14.75
C ASN A 576 -18.29 19.25 -13.65
N ILE A 577 -17.97 20.41 -13.07
CA ILE A 577 -18.84 21.04 -12.06
C ILE A 577 -20.17 21.48 -12.72
N CYS A 578 -20.14 22.09 -13.89
CA CYS A 578 -21.35 22.48 -14.63
C CYS A 578 -22.20 21.26 -15.06
N PHE A 579 -21.56 20.16 -15.48
CA PHE A 579 -22.28 18.94 -15.88
C PHE A 579 -23.02 18.30 -14.70
N MET A 580 -22.46 18.34 -13.49
CA MET A 580 -23.15 17.90 -12.27
C MET A 580 -24.33 18.79 -11.90
N SER A 581 -24.24 20.10 -12.11
CA SER A 581 -25.33 21.04 -11.88
C SER A 581 -26.50 20.80 -12.86
N HIS A 582 -26.23 20.51 -14.13
CA HIS A 582 -27.28 20.19 -15.12
C HIS A 582 -27.94 18.81 -14.90
N HIS A 583 -27.22 17.82 -14.39
CA HIS A 583 -27.83 16.50 -14.10
C HIS A 583 -28.76 16.52 -12.88
N GLN A 584 -28.68 17.52 -12.02
CA GLN A 584 -29.67 17.71 -10.95
C GLN A 584 -30.98 18.32 -11.45
N GLU A 585 -30.96 19.06 -12.56
CA GLU A 585 -32.19 19.60 -13.20
C GLU A 585 -32.89 18.58 -14.13
N GLU A 586 -32.22 17.55 -14.64
CA GLU A 586 -32.83 16.51 -15.51
C GLU A 586 -33.51 15.33 -14.77
N LEU A 587 -33.54 15.33 -13.44
CA LEU A 587 -34.31 14.35 -12.65
C LEU A 587 -35.80 14.74 -12.48
N VAL A 588 -36.31 15.64 -13.32
CA VAL A 588 -37.76 15.86 -13.56
C VAL A 588 -38.27 14.86 -14.60
N PRO A 589 -39.38 14.18 -14.39
CA PRO A 589 -39.68 12.88 -15.00
C PRO A 589 -39.86 12.95 -16.51
N LYS A 590 -39.12 12.08 -17.22
CA LYS A 590 -39.21 11.78 -18.66
C LYS A 590 -40.55 11.14 -19.11
N GLN A 591 -41.67 11.58 -18.60
CA GLN A 591 -42.98 11.11 -19.05
C GLN A 591 -43.70 12.02 -20.06
N LEU A 592 -43.08 13.08 -20.57
CA LEU A 592 -43.72 14.04 -21.46
C LEU A 592 -42.97 14.30 -22.79
N GLN A 593 -41.98 13.49 -23.17
CA GLN A 593 -41.20 13.75 -24.39
C GLN A 593 -41.15 12.61 -25.41
N GLU A 594 -42.15 11.71 -25.38
CA GLU A 594 -42.34 10.69 -26.43
C GLU A 594 -43.34 11.09 -27.55
N ARG A 595 -43.44 12.35 -27.84
CA ARG A 595 -44.20 12.79 -29.05
C ARG A 595 -43.40 13.80 -29.84
N LYS A 596 -42.34 13.42 -30.58
CA LYS A 596 -41.89 14.12 -31.80
C LYS A 596 -40.59 13.53 -32.41
N PRO A 597 -40.60 12.31 -32.98
CA PRO A 597 -39.60 11.93 -33.99
C PRO A 597 -40.08 12.09 -35.43
N GLN A 598 -41.40 12.30 -35.70
CA GLN A 598 -41.91 12.33 -37.05
C GLN A 598 -41.93 13.71 -37.75
N GLU A 599 -41.87 14.82 -37.01
CA GLU A 599 -41.83 16.15 -37.61
C GLU A 599 -40.44 16.55 -38.11
N GLN A 600 -39.36 16.14 -37.43
CA GLN A 600 -37.98 16.45 -37.89
C GLN A 600 -37.57 15.66 -39.14
N LEU A 601 -38.10 14.46 -39.36
CA LEU A 601 -37.80 13.69 -40.56
C LEU A 601 -38.54 14.24 -41.83
N SER A 602 -39.68 14.90 -41.65
CA SER A 602 -40.44 15.55 -42.74
C SER A 602 -39.79 16.87 -43.16
N GLU A 603 -39.14 17.60 -42.25
CA GLU A 603 -38.48 18.86 -42.55
C GLU A 603 -37.11 18.65 -43.22
N CYS A 604 -36.37 17.60 -42.87
CA CYS A 604 -35.15 17.17 -43.55
C CYS A 604 -35.43 16.71 -45.01
N LYS A 605 -36.57 16.04 -45.26
CA LYS A 605 -37.00 15.66 -46.64
C LYS A 605 -37.36 16.86 -47.49
N ARG A 606 -38.06 17.88 -46.95
CA ARG A 606 -38.42 19.12 -47.68
C ARG A 606 -37.21 20.00 -48.00
N LEU A 607 -36.15 19.97 -47.22
CA LEU A 607 -34.91 20.70 -47.50
C LEU A 607 -34.05 19.98 -48.55
N CYS A 608 -34.14 18.67 -48.67
CA CYS A 608 -33.45 17.91 -49.72
C CYS A 608 -34.14 18.06 -51.10
N GLU A 609 -35.49 18.16 -51.14
CA GLU A 609 -36.23 18.38 -52.38
C GLU A 609 -36.13 19.81 -52.92
N ARG A 610 -35.88 20.83 -52.09
CA ARG A 610 -35.61 22.21 -52.55
C ARG A 610 -34.20 22.41 -53.10
N GLY A 611 -33.25 21.54 -52.78
CA GLY A 611 -31.88 21.58 -53.31
C GLY A 611 -31.71 21.03 -54.72
N GLN A 612 -32.71 20.27 -55.24
CA GLN A 612 -32.67 19.67 -56.59
C GLN A 612 -33.44 20.43 -57.66
N ALA A 613 -34.20 21.46 -57.28
CA ALA A 613 -34.99 22.23 -58.23
C ALA A 613 -34.35 23.52 -58.79
N GLY A 614 -33.05 23.72 -58.47
CA GLY A 614 -32.29 24.96 -58.82
C GLY A 614 -31.29 24.82 -59.95
N GLN A 615 -31.24 23.72 -60.69
CA GLN A 615 -30.36 23.58 -61.85
C GLN A 615 -31.10 22.99 -63.03
N LEU A 616 -31.81 23.83 -63.79
CA LEU A 616 -32.17 23.60 -65.22
C LEU A 616 -32.92 24.84 -65.75
N SER A 617 -32.23 25.69 -66.44
CA SER A 617 -32.75 26.24 -67.71
C SER A 617 -31.62 26.99 -68.45
N PRO A 618 -31.56 26.78 -69.78
CA PRO A 618 -30.49 27.27 -70.63
C PRO A 618 -30.86 28.57 -71.33
N GLU A 619 -29.85 29.24 -71.82
CA GLU A 619 -29.73 30.11 -73.00
C GLU A 619 -30.95 30.89 -73.51
N THR A 620 -30.83 32.16 -73.54
CA THR A 620 -30.59 33.00 -74.78
C THR A 620 -30.00 34.31 -74.38
#